data_a465b07570b550c7a105dbe2fca56cc2
#
_entry.id   a465b07570b550c7a105dbe2fca56cc2
#
_cell.length_a   1.000
_cell.length_b   1.000
_cell.length_c   1.000
_cell.angle_alpha   90.00
_cell.angle_beta   90.00
_cell.angle_gamma   90.00
#
_symmetry.space_group_name_H-M   'P 1'
#
loop_
_entity.id
_entity.type
_entity.pdbx_description
1 polymer ?
#
loop_
_entity_poly.entity_id
_entity_poly.type
_entity_poly.pdbx_seq_one_letter_code
_entity_poly.pdbx_strand_id
1 'polypeptide(L)'
;MEYNVLIIGSDANAYYMARCYHEAYQKKADVLAKSPLPYTAYSNILNIYYDESIWEEDGFLKAIYKYKKEHEDKQTLLISSNESYAEFISKNKKQLEKDNFVFNYPDIDIIESLMMKEKFYKTYQNSCISIPNTYYFDCKKEKEFHHKMTYPVILKPSNVIMYNHLSFEGKNKIYKLETEADLNKTITRIINGGYTDTLIIQDFIPGDDSYLFDAVAYVDKKHKVKLLTLAQIGLQEHSKNMVGNAAVLINGYNQFNDGKEIEKQMKKFLEDINYQGFCEFDLKYDYRDKKFKVLEINARQGRCSYYLTALGYNLTKVFIDDLIFNKEMEYKFLTDKVLLSFVPKKVALKYILNDEYKKEVKKLWKTRVNPVNYKKDKNIKRRLYLIKKYFRYFKEYKNSYWKV
;
A
#
# COMPACT_ATOMS: atom_id res chain seq x y z
N MET A 1 -28.91 -11.64 -9.05
CA MET A 1 -28.92 -10.35 -8.33
C MET A 1 -28.10 -9.38 -9.15
N GLU A 2 -28.65 -8.21 -9.50
CA GLU A 2 -27.93 -7.17 -10.23
C GLU A 2 -27.24 -6.25 -9.23
N TYR A 3 -26.00 -5.88 -9.51
CA TYR A 3 -25.18 -5.00 -8.65
C TYR A 3 -24.28 -4.13 -9.52
N ASN A 4 -23.88 -2.99 -8.98
CA ASN A 4 -22.90 -2.10 -9.56
C ASN A 4 -21.54 -2.28 -8.85
N VAL A 5 -20.45 -2.03 -9.57
CA VAL A 5 -19.09 -1.98 -9.00
C VAL A 5 -18.55 -0.58 -9.22
N LEU A 6 -18.43 0.18 -8.14
CA LEU A 6 -17.92 1.54 -8.13
C LEU A 6 -16.54 1.58 -7.43
N ILE A 7 -15.53 1.88 -8.21
CA ILE A 7 -14.15 2.03 -7.73
C ILE A 7 -13.86 3.51 -7.56
N ILE A 8 -13.36 3.90 -6.38
CA ILE A 8 -13.10 5.30 -6.05
C ILE A 8 -11.60 5.59 -6.20
N GLY A 9 -11.26 6.51 -7.12
CA GLY A 9 -9.91 6.95 -7.43
C GLY A 9 -9.55 6.82 -8.90
N SER A 10 -8.36 7.26 -9.31
CA SER A 10 -7.93 7.27 -10.71
C SER A 10 -6.50 6.78 -10.92
N ASP A 11 -5.84 6.33 -9.87
CA ASP A 11 -4.45 5.88 -9.86
C ASP A 11 -4.27 4.45 -10.44
N ALA A 12 -3.09 3.88 -10.23
CA ALA A 12 -2.78 2.52 -10.66
C ALA A 12 -3.62 1.46 -9.93
N ASN A 13 -4.02 1.73 -8.65
CA ASN A 13 -4.81 0.82 -7.85
C ASN A 13 -6.25 0.76 -8.40
N ALA A 14 -6.87 1.94 -8.64
CA ALA A 14 -8.19 2.00 -9.28
C ALA A 14 -8.18 1.29 -10.64
N TYR A 15 -7.14 1.50 -11.45
CA TYR A 15 -7.02 0.85 -12.75
C TYR A 15 -6.97 -0.67 -12.63
N TYR A 16 -6.10 -1.23 -11.78
CA TYR A 16 -5.99 -2.69 -11.74
C TYR A 16 -7.20 -3.36 -11.07
N MET A 17 -7.90 -2.68 -10.14
CA MET A 17 -9.18 -3.19 -9.62
C MET A 17 -10.24 -3.27 -10.72
N ALA A 18 -10.35 -2.25 -11.59
CA ALA A 18 -11.22 -2.30 -12.76
C ALA A 18 -10.78 -3.38 -13.77
N ARG A 19 -9.47 -3.56 -13.95
CA ARG A 19 -8.90 -4.67 -14.72
C ARG A 19 -9.29 -6.03 -14.15
N CYS A 20 -9.19 -6.24 -12.85
CA CYS A 20 -9.61 -7.46 -12.18
C CYS A 20 -11.09 -7.76 -12.45
N TYR A 21 -11.95 -6.74 -12.37
CA TYR A 21 -13.36 -6.90 -12.72
C TYR A 21 -13.57 -7.31 -14.18
N HIS A 22 -12.87 -6.62 -15.10
CA HIS A 22 -12.94 -6.94 -16.53
C HIS A 22 -12.37 -8.34 -16.84
N GLU A 23 -11.31 -8.77 -16.17
CA GLU A 23 -10.74 -10.11 -16.33
C GLU A 23 -11.74 -11.20 -15.89
N ALA A 24 -12.44 -10.99 -14.78
CA ALA A 24 -13.36 -11.96 -14.22
C ALA A 24 -14.71 -12.04 -14.97
N TYR A 25 -15.23 -10.90 -15.40
CA TYR A 25 -16.63 -10.81 -15.88
C TYR A 25 -16.78 -10.29 -17.30
N GLN A 26 -15.70 -9.87 -17.97
CA GLN A 26 -15.70 -9.22 -19.29
C GLN A 26 -16.65 -7.98 -19.36
N LYS A 27 -16.87 -7.35 -18.20
CA LYS A 27 -17.70 -6.14 -18.04
C LYS A 27 -16.81 -4.97 -17.63
N LYS A 28 -17.26 -3.74 -17.86
CA LYS A 28 -16.61 -2.53 -17.36
C LYS A 28 -17.06 -2.26 -15.93
N ALA A 29 -16.11 -1.91 -15.06
CA ALA A 29 -16.42 -1.30 -13.77
C ALA A 29 -16.61 0.20 -13.93
N ASP A 30 -17.37 0.82 -13.05
CA ASP A 30 -17.47 2.26 -12.95
C ASP A 30 -16.38 2.79 -12.02
N VAL A 31 -15.79 3.92 -12.38
CA VAL A 31 -14.70 4.56 -11.64
C VAL A 31 -15.07 6.00 -11.38
N LEU A 32 -15.16 6.41 -10.11
CA LEU A 32 -15.37 7.78 -9.70
C LEU A 32 -14.03 8.40 -9.26
N ALA A 33 -13.63 9.46 -9.92
CA ALA A 33 -12.29 10.03 -9.79
C ALA A 33 -12.34 11.55 -9.56
N LYS A 34 -11.44 12.08 -8.73
CA LYS A 34 -11.28 13.54 -8.56
C LYS A 34 -10.88 14.22 -9.87
N SER A 35 -9.94 13.62 -10.59
CA SER A 35 -9.36 14.22 -11.81
C SER A 35 -8.80 13.12 -12.72
N PRO A 36 -8.61 13.42 -14.02
CA PRO A 36 -8.08 12.45 -14.95
C PRO A 36 -6.60 12.14 -14.68
N LEU A 37 -6.31 10.86 -14.40
CA LEU A 37 -4.96 10.33 -14.40
C LEU A 37 -4.79 9.34 -15.55
N PRO A 38 -3.59 9.27 -16.18
CA PRO A 38 -3.38 8.52 -17.42
C PRO A 38 -3.66 7.02 -17.35
N TYR A 39 -3.71 6.42 -16.15
CA TYR A 39 -4.02 5.00 -16.01
C TYR A 39 -5.48 4.69 -16.32
N THR A 40 -6.41 5.53 -15.86
CA THR A 40 -7.86 5.35 -15.97
C THR A 40 -8.49 6.21 -17.07
N ALA A 41 -8.02 7.45 -17.25
CA ALA A 41 -8.62 8.43 -18.19
C ALA A 41 -8.67 7.95 -19.65
N TYR A 42 -7.75 7.07 -20.06
CA TYR A 42 -7.68 6.55 -21.42
C TYR A 42 -7.96 5.04 -21.48
N SER A 43 -8.62 4.48 -20.47
CA SER A 43 -8.92 3.05 -20.45
C SER A 43 -10.22 2.73 -21.20
N ASN A 44 -10.22 1.63 -21.97
CA ASN A 44 -11.43 1.13 -22.64
C ASN A 44 -12.19 0.08 -21.81
N ILE A 45 -11.64 -0.36 -20.68
CA ILE A 45 -12.19 -1.45 -19.86
C ILE A 45 -12.96 -0.97 -18.62
N LEU A 46 -13.16 0.34 -18.50
CA LEU A 46 -13.92 0.97 -17.42
C LEU A 46 -14.73 2.15 -17.95
N ASN A 47 -15.74 2.56 -17.21
CA ASN A 47 -16.41 3.85 -17.35
C ASN A 47 -15.85 4.79 -16.29
N ILE A 48 -15.58 6.06 -16.63
CA ILE A 48 -15.01 6.99 -15.68
C ILE A 48 -15.87 8.24 -15.52
N TYR A 49 -16.10 8.62 -14.28
CA TYR A 49 -16.84 9.81 -13.85
C TYR A 49 -15.90 10.70 -13.06
N TYR A 50 -16.00 12.01 -13.23
CA TYR A 50 -15.17 12.96 -12.55
C TYR A 50 -15.98 13.87 -11.64
N ASP A 51 -15.54 14.01 -10.39
CA ASP A 51 -16.06 14.97 -9.44
C ASP A 51 -14.89 15.42 -8.53
N GLU A 52 -14.50 16.70 -8.65
CA GLU A 52 -13.40 17.25 -7.89
C GLU A 52 -13.64 17.27 -6.38
N SER A 53 -14.91 17.27 -5.97
CA SER A 53 -15.29 17.34 -4.56
C SER A 53 -15.02 16.07 -3.76
N ILE A 54 -14.81 14.91 -4.41
CA ILE A 54 -14.62 13.63 -3.73
C ILE A 54 -13.37 13.56 -2.84
N TRP A 55 -12.51 14.58 -2.91
CA TRP A 55 -11.33 14.67 -2.05
C TRP A 55 -11.69 15.04 -0.61
N GLU A 56 -12.87 15.55 -0.39
CA GLU A 56 -13.43 15.89 0.91
C GLU A 56 -14.60 14.93 1.23
N GLU A 57 -14.81 14.62 2.50
CA GLU A 57 -15.77 13.61 2.94
C GLU A 57 -17.20 13.94 2.49
N ASP A 58 -17.65 15.18 2.67
CA ASP A 58 -19.00 15.62 2.24
C ASP A 58 -19.19 15.56 0.72
N GLY A 59 -18.16 15.93 -0.03
CA GLY A 59 -18.15 15.85 -1.49
C GLY A 59 -18.19 14.40 -1.98
N PHE A 60 -17.40 13.54 -1.33
CA PHE A 60 -17.39 12.11 -1.58
C PHE A 60 -18.79 11.49 -1.40
N LEU A 61 -19.44 11.77 -0.26
CA LEU A 61 -20.80 11.26 -0.01
C LEU A 61 -21.79 11.73 -1.06
N LYS A 62 -21.82 13.04 -1.36
CA LYS A 62 -22.69 13.60 -2.40
C LYS A 62 -22.49 12.92 -3.76
N ALA A 63 -21.23 12.68 -4.14
CA ALA A 63 -20.90 12.09 -5.42
C ALA A 63 -21.33 10.61 -5.54
N ILE A 64 -21.12 9.79 -4.49
CA ILE A 64 -21.54 8.38 -4.52
C ILE A 64 -23.06 8.25 -4.46
N TYR A 65 -23.78 9.11 -3.74
CA TYR A 65 -25.26 9.12 -3.75
C TYR A 65 -25.82 9.60 -5.09
N LYS A 66 -25.19 10.59 -5.74
CA LYS A 66 -25.55 11.00 -7.10
C LYS A 66 -25.37 9.83 -8.07
N TYR A 67 -24.22 9.15 -8.02
CA TYR A 67 -23.97 7.95 -8.83
C TYR A 67 -25.06 6.90 -8.62
N LYS A 68 -25.38 6.59 -7.36
CA LYS A 68 -26.38 5.58 -7.03
C LYS A 68 -27.74 5.91 -7.61
N LYS A 69 -28.19 7.17 -7.50
CA LYS A 69 -29.48 7.64 -8.09
C LYS A 69 -29.48 7.51 -9.59
N GLU A 70 -28.36 7.73 -10.28
CA GLU A 70 -28.25 7.61 -11.74
C GLU A 70 -28.18 6.14 -12.22
N HIS A 71 -27.94 5.18 -11.33
CA HIS A 71 -27.75 3.76 -11.64
C HIS A 71 -28.80 2.84 -10.99
N GLU A 72 -30.08 3.28 -10.99
CA GLU A 72 -31.28 2.48 -10.66
C GLU A 72 -31.30 1.89 -9.25
N ASP A 73 -30.67 2.54 -8.30
CA ASP A 73 -30.68 2.15 -6.87
C ASP A 73 -30.30 0.66 -6.59
N LYS A 74 -29.50 0.08 -7.46
CA LYS A 74 -28.96 -1.29 -7.28
C LYS A 74 -27.99 -1.35 -6.10
N GLN A 75 -27.81 -2.54 -5.55
CA GLN A 75 -26.73 -2.79 -4.61
C GLN A 75 -25.39 -2.36 -5.24
N THR A 76 -24.60 -1.52 -4.55
CA THR A 76 -23.39 -0.94 -5.11
C THR A 76 -22.18 -1.32 -4.27
N LEU A 77 -21.28 -2.14 -4.85
CA LEU A 77 -20.00 -2.47 -4.24
C LEU A 77 -19.05 -1.28 -4.37
N LEU A 78 -18.61 -0.74 -3.23
CA LEU A 78 -17.60 0.32 -3.14
C LEU A 78 -16.19 -0.28 -2.96
N ILE A 79 -15.26 0.14 -3.81
CA ILE A 79 -13.85 -0.25 -3.72
C ILE A 79 -12.98 1.01 -3.70
N SER A 80 -12.26 1.23 -2.60
CA SER A 80 -11.31 2.33 -2.47
C SER A 80 -9.98 2.01 -3.15
N SER A 81 -9.36 2.99 -3.79
CA SER A 81 -7.99 2.88 -4.30
C SER A 81 -6.92 3.43 -3.34
N ASN A 82 -7.31 4.18 -2.32
CA ASN A 82 -6.40 4.78 -1.36
C ASN A 82 -7.00 4.85 0.05
N GLU A 83 -6.18 5.22 1.02
CA GLU A 83 -6.53 5.24 2.44
C GLU A 83 -7.64 6.25 2.76
N SER A 84 -7.61 7.45 2.17
CA SER A 84 -8.60 8.51 2.47
C SER A 84 -10.01 8.09 2.10
N TYR A 85 -10.20 7.44 0.95
CA TYR A 85 -11.54 6.94 0.58
C TYR A 85 -11.98 5.74 1.42
N ALA A 86 -11.04 4.88 1.86
CA ALA A 86 -11.35 3.81 2.81
C ALA A 86 -11.79 4.40 4.17
N GLU A 87 -11.13 5.47 4.63
CA GLU A 87 -11.49 6.23 5.82
C GLU A 87 -12.89 6.84 5.71
N PHE A 88 -13.22 7.52 4.59
CA PHE A 88 -14.57 8.10 4.37
C PHE A 88 -15.66 7.03 4.38
N ILE A 89 -15.42 5.88 3.75
CA ILE A 89 -16.36 4.74 3.76
C ILE A 89 -16.55 4.26 5.21
N SER A 90 -15.48 4.09 5.97
CA SER A 90 -15.55 3.57 7.34
C SER A 90 -16.20 4.54 8.33
N LYS A 91 -15.94 5.85 8.21
CA LYS A 91 -16.63 6.89 8.99
C LYS A 91 -18.15 6.86 8.79
N ASN A 92 -18.59 6.58 7.58
CA ASN A 92 -20.00 6.61 7.19
C ASN A 92 -20.61 5.21 7.05
N LYS A 93 -19.96 4.17 7.60
CA LYS A 93 -20.28 2.76 7.44
C LYS A 93 -21.78 2.45 7.65
N LYS A 94 -22.32 2.84 8.82
CA LYS A 94 -23.73 2.54 9.18
C LYS A 94 -24.73 3.15 8.20
N GLN A 95 -24.51 4.37 7.74
CA GLN A 95 -25.39 5.04 6.79
C GLN A 95 -25.28 4.37 5.42
N LEU A 96 -24.07 4.12 4.94
CA LEU A 96 -23.84 3.51 3.62
C LEU A 96 -24.42 2.10 3.54
N GLU A 97 -24.27 1.28 4.59
CA GLU A 97 -24.86 -0.06 4.66
C GLU A 97 -26.41 0.00 4.61
N LYS A 98 -27.02 0.94 5.36
CA LYS A 98 -28.47 1.15 5.32
C LYS A 98 -28.98 1.54 3.92
N ASP A 99 -28.16 2.28 3.19
CA ASP A 99 -28.50 2.77 1.84
C ASP A 99 -28.03 1.81 0.74
N ASN A 100 -27.86 0.51 1.08
CA ASN A 100 -27.57 -0.56 0.13
C ASN A 100 -26.23 -0.40 -0.62
N PHE A 101 -25.23 0.25 0.01
CA PHE A 101 -23.83 0.13 -0.39
C PHE A 101 -23.20 -1.08 0.29
N VAL A 102 -22.33 -1.74 -0.41
CA VAL A 102 -21.62 -2.93 0.07
C VAL A 102 -20.13 -2.68 -0.03
N PHE A 103 -19.41 -3.01 1.03
CA PHE A 103 -17.96 -2.85 1.13
C PHE A 103 -17.43 -3.70 2.27
N ASN A 104 -16.11 -3.84 2.33
CA ASN A 104 -15.43 -4.56 3.42
C ASN A 104 -14.21 -3.75 3.86
N TYR A 105 -14.41 -2.86 4.83
CA TYR A 105 -13.38 -2.05 5.48
C TYR A 105 -13.57 -2.12 6.98
N PRO A 106 -12.48 -2.05 7.79
CA PRO A 106 -12.59 -2.10 9.24
C PRO A 106 -13.26 -0.83 9.79
N ASP A 107 -13.61 -0.85 11.05
CA ASP A 107 -14.16 0.32 11.72
C ASP A 107 -13.14 1.45 11.77
N ILE A 108 -13.63 2.70 11.86
CA ILE A 108 -12.80 3.89 11.73
C ILE A 108 -11.65 3.93 12.75
N ASP A 109 -11.88 3.51 13.98
CA ASP A 109 -10.84 3.50 15.03
C ASP A 109 -9.67 2.58 14.66
N ILE A 110 -9.95 1.48 13.97
CA ILE A 110 -8.92 0.55 13.48
C ILE A 110 -8.14 1.22 12.33
N ILE A 111 -8.84 1.82 11.36
CA ILE A 111 -8.17 2.54 10.25
C ILE A 111 -7.24 3.62 10.79
N GLU A 112 -7.72 4.48 11.69
CA GLU A 112 -6.92 5.54 12.28
C GLU A 112 -5.71 4.99 13.05
N SER A 113 -5.91 3.89 13.80
CA SER A 113 -4.82 3.26 14.56
C SER A 113 -3.73 2.66 13.67
N LEU A 114 -4.07 2.25 12.44
CA LEU A 114 -3.12 1.70 11.47
C LEU A 114 -2.45 2.80 10.63
N MET A 115 -3.20 3.83 10.21
CA MET A 115 -2.71 4.87 9.31
C MET A 115 -1.84 5.92 9.99
N MET A 116 -2.14 6.27 11.23
CA MET A 116 -1.39 7.27 11.98
C MET A 116 -0.15 6.64 12.60
N LYS A 117 1.04 6.94 12.06
CA LYS A 117 2.31 6.28 12.45
C LYS A 117 2.55 6.24 13.96
N GLU A 118 2.34 7.36 14.65
CA GLU A 118 2.50 7.44 16.10
C GLU A 118 1.48 6.54 16.83
N LYS A 119 0.20 6.61 16.42
CA LYS A 119 -0.89 5.80 16.98
C LYS A 119 -0.62 4.31 16.73
N PHE A 120 -0.17 3.95 15.52
CA PHE A 120 0.19 2.58 15.16
C PHE A 120 1.26 2.00 16.10
N TYR A 121 2.40 2.65 16.20
CA TYR A 121 3.49 2.13 17.03
C TYR A 121 3.14 2.11 18.52
N LYS A 122 2.44 3.13 19.04
CA LYS A 122 2.01 3.16 20.45
C LYS A 122 0.99 2.08 20.77
N THR A 123 -0.01 1.89 19.89
CA THR A 123 -1.09 0.92 20.14
C THR A 123 -0.59 -0.52 20.05
N TYR A 124 0.29 -0.80 19.08
CA TYR A 124 0.65 -2.18 18.74
C TYR A 124 2.04 -2.63 19.21
N GLN A 125 2.76 -1.82 20.01
CA GLN A 125 4.09 -2.15 20.52
C GLN A 125 4.17 -3.46 21.32
N ASN A 126 3.07 -3.86 21.98
CA ASN A 126 2.97 -5.08 22.78
C ASN A 126 2.10 -6.15 22.09
N SER A 127 1.80 -6.01 20.81
CA SER A 127 1.01 -6.99 20.06
C SER A 127 1.86 -8.20 19.64
N CYS A 128 1.24 -9.16 18.94
CA CYS A 128 1.94 -10.35 18.48
C CYS A 128 2.86 -10.11 17.26
N ILE A 129 2.74 -8.96 16.57
CA ILE A 129 3.68 -8.55 15.50
C ILE A 129 4.88 -7.81 16.08
N SER A 130 6.04 -8.01 15.48
CA SER A 130 7.23 -7.28 15.87
C SER A 130 7.31 -5.96 15.09
N ILE A 131 7.51 -4.84 15.79
CA ILE A 131 7.74 -3.52 15.21
C ILE A 131 9.15 -3.01 15.55
N PRO A 132 9.71 -2.02 14.81
CA PRO A 132 10.98 -1.41 15.20
C PRO A 132 10.89 -0.77 16.58
N ASN A 133 11.97 -0.83 17.37
CA ASN A 133 12.03 -0.08 18.61
C ASN A 133 11.88 1.42 18.29
N THR A 134 10.96 2.09 19.00
CA THR A 134 10.47 3.43 18.64
C THR A 134 10.47 4.35 19.84
N TYR A 135 11.04 5.53 19.68
CA TYR A 135 10.92 6.65 20.61
C TYR A 135 10.11 7.79 19.98
N TYR A 136 9.35 8.50 20.81
CA TYR A 136 8.48 9.63 20.40
C TYR A 136 9.00 10.91 21.03
N PHE A 137 9.57 11.77 20.20
CA PHE A 137 10.12 13.04 20.62
C PHE A 137 9.06 14.15 20.44
N ASP A 138 8.60 14.74 21.55
CA ASP A 138 7.63 15.82 21.55
C ASP A 138 8.35 17.17 21.36
N CYS A 139 8.26 17.74 20.16
CA CYS A 139 8.93 19.00 19.81
C CYS A 139 8.49 20.22 20.65
N LYS A 140 7.36 20.15 21.37
CA LYS A 140 6.90 21.22 22.27
C LYS A 140 7.52 21.12 23.65
N LYS A 141 7.86 19.90 24.10
CA LYS A 141 8.32 19.64 25.47
C LYS A 141 9.80 19.38 25.55
N GLU A 142 10.37 18.76 24.52
CA GLU A 142 11.76 18.30 24.49
C GLU A 142 12.59 19.21 23.59
N LYS A 143 13.82 19.52 24.01
CA LYS A 143 14.76 20.33 23.22
C LYS A 143 15.87 19.51 22.63
N GLU A 144 16.28 18.45 23.32
CA GLU A 144 17.36 17.55 22.95
C GLU A 144 16.97 16.10 23.28
N PHE A 145 17.48 15.18 22.48
CA PHE A 145 17.30 13.76 22.66
C PHE A 145 18.44 13.20 23.53
N HIS A 146 18.11 12.52 24.63
CA HIS A 146 19.08 11.97 25.58
C HIS A 146 18.80 10.49 25.92
N HIS A 147 18.06 9.79 25.06
CA HIS A 147 17.74 8.39 25.31
C HIS A 147 18.73 7.45 24.62
N LYS A 148 19.03 6.32 25.26
CA LYS A 148 19.92 5.31 24.69
C LYS A 148 19.26 4.61 23.52
N MET A 149 19.81 4.76 22.32
CA MET A 149 19.44 4.02 21.12
C MET A 149 20.65 3.40 20.43
N THR A 150 20.40 2.40 19.61
CA THR A 150 21.46 1.81 18.77
C THR A 150 21.49 2.53 17.43
N TYR A 151 22.59 3.22 17.13
CA TYR A 151 22.76 3.92 15.87
C TYR A 151 23.24 2.98 14.76
N PRO A 152 22.91 3.26 13.47
CA PRO A 152 22.13 4.42 13.03
C PRO A 152 20.63 4.33 13.40
N VAL A 153 19.95 5.49 13.43
CA VAL A 153 18.52 5.59 13.66
C VAL A 153 17.81 6.23 12.47
N ILE A 154 16.51 5.99 12.37
CA ILE A 154 15.61 6.67 11.43
C ILE A 154 14.82 7.74 12.19
N LEU A 155 14.84 8.97 11.68
CA LEU A 155 14.01 10.06 12.17
C LEU A 155 12.97 10.42 11.10
N LYS A 156 11.70 10.53 11.49
CA LYS A 156 10.59 10.91 10.59
C LYS A 156 9.52 11.70 11.35
N PRO A 157 8.80 12.65 10.69
CA PRO A 157 7.68 13.34 11.32
C PRO A 157 6.47 12.39 11.49
N SER A 158 5.77 12.51 12.62
CA SER A 158 4.48 11.86 12.84
C SER A 158 3.40 12.50 11.97
N ASN A 159 3.31 13.82 12.00
CA ASN A 159 2.36 14.61 11.22
C ASN A 159 2.96 15.02 9.86
N VAL A 160 2.75 14.18 8.86
CA VAL A 160 3.27 14.38 7.50
C VAL A 160 2.61 15.59 6.81
N ILE A 161 1.34 15.89 7.11
CA ILE A 161 0.61 17.01 6.50
C ILE A 161 1.26 18.33 6.95
N MET A 162 1.36 18.56 8.26
CA MET A 162 2.04 19.72 8.80
C MET A 162 3.47 19.83 8.27
N TYR A 163 4.22 18.72 8.28
CA TYR A 163 5.61 18.70 7.84
C TYR A 163 5.76 19.11 6.37
N ASN A 164 4.84 18.67 5.50
CA ASN A 164 4.90 18.98 4.07
C ASN A 164 4.74 20.49 3.77
N HIS A 165 4.01 21.22 4.58
CA HIS A 165 3.83 22.68 4.44
C HIS A 165 5.07 23.49 4.84
N LEU A 166 6.03 22.88 5.56
CA LEU A 166 7.24 23.58 5.98
C LEU A 166 8.27 23.67 4.84
N SER A 167 9.12 24.68 4.91
CA SER A 167 10.26 24.85 3.97
C SER A 167 11.49 25.24 4.76
N PHE A 168 12.53 24.38 4.75
CA PHE A 168 13.81 24.64 5.38
C PHE A 168 14.93 23.84 4.67
N GLU A 169 16.15 24.30 4.82
CA GLU A 169 17.32 23.67 4.21
C GLU A 169 17.54 22.24 4.74
N GLY A 170 17.83 21.30 3.85
CA GLY A 170 18.06 19.89 4.21
C GLY A 170 16.80 19.15 4.65
N LYS A 171 15.59 19.66 4.30
CA LYS A 171 14.33 18.96 4.54
C LYS A 171 14.25 17.65 3.77
N ASN A 172 14.07 16.55 4.49
CA ASN A 172 13.79 15.22 3.96
C ASN A 172 12.58 14.62 4.65
N LYS A 173 11.89 13.70 3.98
CA LYS A 173 10.76 12.95 4.56
C LYS A 173 11.23 11.96 5.64
N ILE A 174 12.42 11.41 5.46
CA ILE A 174 13.05 10.42 6.35
C ILE A 174 14.54 10.75 6.41
N TYR A 175 15.12 10.69 7.61
CA TYR A 175 16.54 10.88 7.85
C TYR A 175 17.12 9.60 8.44
N LYS A 176 18.24 9.13 7.89
CA LYS A 176 19.09 8.13 8.51
C LYS A 176 20.23 8.86 9.19
N LEU A 177 20.41 8.67 10.48
CA LEU A 177 21.34 9.42 11.33
C LEU A 177 22.29 8.47 12.05
N GLU A 178 23.56 8.71 11.88
CA GLU A 178 24.61 7.79 12.31
C GLU A 178 25.02 7.99 13.77
N THR A 179 24.77 9.19 14.35
CA THR A 179 25.15 9.54 15.71
C THR A 179 24.06 10.34 16.44
N GLU A 180 24.13 10.40 17.78
CA GLU A 180 23.25 11.23 18.60
C GLU A 180 23.43 12.72 18.28
N ALA A 181 24.67 13.15 18.00
CA ALA A 181 24.94 14.53 17.59
C ALA A 181 24.24 14.90 16.28
N ASP A 182 24.25 14.01 15.27
CA ASP A 182 23.52 14.21 14.01
C ASP A 182 22.02 14.24 14.24
N LEU A 183 21.52 13.38 15.14
CA LEU A 183 20.09 13.35 15.51
C LEU A 183 19.68 14.66 16.13
N ASN A 184 20.36 15.15 17.15
CA ASN A 184 20.04 16.41 17.83
C ASN A 184 20.16 17.63 16.91
N LYS A 185 21.20 17.69 16.07
CA LYS A 185 21.34 18.71 15.02
C LYS A 185 20.15 18.71 14.05
N THR A 186 19.67 17.53 13.67
CA THR A 186 18.54 17.40 12.74
C THR A 186 17.24 17.76 13.42
N ILE A 187 16.99 17.35 14.67
CA ILE A 187 15.83 17.75 15.48
C ILE A 187 15.79 19.27 15.58
N THR A 188 16.88 19.91 15.99
CA THR A 188 16.96 21.39 16.10
C THR A 188 16.61 22.08 14.78
N ARG A 189 17.14 21.58 13.65
CA ARG A 189 16.82 22.12 12.32
C ARG A 189 15.34 21.97 11.97
N ILE A 190 14.71 20.84 12.30
CA ILE A 190 13.29 20.58 12.04
C ILE A 190 12.42 21.53 12.90
N ILE A 191 12.73 21.69 14.19
CA ILE A 191 12.03 22.60 15.09
C ILE A 191 12.17 24.04 14.62
N ASN A 192 13.37 24.49 14.27
CA ASN A 192 13.63 25.84 13.74
C ASN A 192 12.92 26.06 12.40
N GLY A 193 12.67 25.00 11.64
CA GLY A 193 11.86 25.00 10.42
C GLY A 193 10.35 25.11 10.67
N GLY A 194 9.91 25.20 11.95
CA GLY A 194 8.51 25.41 12.34
C GLY A 194 7.72 24.12 12.65
N TYR A 195 8.38 22.95 12.75
CA TYR A 195 7.68 21.73 13.14
C TYR A 195 7.49 21.66 14.65
N THR A 196 6.24 21.50 15.10
CA THR A 196 5.87 21.53 16.53
C THR A 196 5.16 20.26 17.01
N ASP A 197 5.12 19.22 16.18
CA ASP A 197 4.46 17.96 16.51
C ASP A 197 5.50 16.88 16.85
N THR A 198 5.06 15.65 17.08
CA THR A 198 5.92 14.53 17.45
C THR A 198 6.86 14.11 16.30
N LEU A 199 8.12 13.90 16.62
CA LEU A 199 9.08 13.19 15.77
C LEU A 199 9.20 11.74 16.22
N ILE A 200 9.20 10.82 15.26
CA ILE A 200 9.35 9.38 15.49
C ILE A 200 10.82 9.03 15.22
N ILE A 201 11.49 8.49 16.23
CA ILE A 201 12.88 8.01 16.17
C ILE A 201 12.84 6.50 16.29
N GLN A 202 13.40 5.78 15.32
CA GLN A 202 13.36 4.32 15.27
C GLN A 202 14.72 3.72 15.01
N ASP A 203 14.96 2.51 15.55
CA ASP A 203 16.11 1.71 15.17
C ASP A 203 16.15 1.52 13.65
N PHE A 204 17.29 1.78 13.05
CA PHE A 204 17.51 1.46 11.65
C PHE A 204 17.63 -0.06 11.48
N ILE A 205 16.78 -0.63 10.63
CA ILE A 205 16.88 -2.03 10.23
C ILE A 205 17.81 -2.10 9.03
N PRO A 206 19.00 -2.75 9.14
CA PRO A 206 19.95 -2.81 8.04
C PRO A 206 19.49 -3.73 6.90
N GLY A 207 20.19 -3.68 5.79
CA GLY A 207 19.90 -4.46 4.58
C GLY A 207 19.33 -3.61 3.45
N ASP A 208 19.60 -4.03 2.22
CA ASP A 208 19.10 -3.41 0.98
C ASP A 208 17.61 -3.73 0.73
N ASP A 209 17.12 -3.40 -0.45
CA ASP A 209 15.72 -3.64 -0.84
C ASP A 209 15.31 -5.12 -0.71
N SER A 210 16.25 -6.07 -0.83
CA SER A 210 15.95 -7.49 -0.69
C SER A 210 15.59 -7.94 0.74
N TYR A 211 15.75 -7.06 1.73
CA TYR A 211 15.29 -7.28 3.10
C TYR A 211 13.85 -6.77 3.33
N LEU A 212 13.27 -6.09 2.36
CA LEU A 212 11.88 -5.62 2.41
C LEU A 212 10.92 -6.68 1.90
N PHE A 213 9.73 -6.68 2.48
CA PHE A 213 8.64 -7.58 2.11
C PHE A 213 7.32 -6.82 2.05
N ASP A 214 6.47 -7.28 1.16
CA ASP A 214 5.07 -6.91 1.00
C ASP A 214 4.23 -8.13 1.36
N ALA A 215 3.19 -7.95 2.16
CA ALA A 215 2.24 -9.01 2.41
C ALA A 215 0.83 -8.48 2.28
N VAL A 216 -0.01 -9.18 1.53
CA VAL A 216 -1.42 -8.82 1.34
C VAL A 216 -2.29 -9.85 2.04
N ALA A 217 -3.24 -9.37 2.83
CA ALA A 217 -4.26 -10.21 3.44
C ALA A 217 -5.66 -9.81 2.98
N TYR A 218 -6.58 -10.77 2.97
CA TYR A 218 -8.02 -10.56 2.92
C TYR A 218 -8.69 -11.16 4.14
N VAL A 219 -9.48 -10.36 4.84
CA VAL A 219 -10.24 -10.74 6.03
C VAL A 219 -11.73 -10.57 5.74
N ASP A 220 -12.51 -11.61 5.98
CA ASP A 220 -13.95 -11.59 5.74
C ASP A 220 -14.73 -10.75 6.78
N LYS A 221 -16.04 -10.58 6.56
CA LYS A 221 -16.92 -9.87 7.51
C LYS A 221 -17.07 -10.54 8.88
N LYS A 222 -16.62 -11.79 9.02
CA LYS A 222 -16.58 -12.53 10.30
C LYS A 222 -15.24 -12.36 11.00
N HIS A 223 -14.41 -11.43 10.55
CA HIS A 223 -13.05 -11.16 11.07
C HIS A 223 -12.10 -12.37 10.98
N LYS A 224 -12.29 -13.24 9.97
CA LYS A 224 -11.41 -14.37 9.72
C LYS A 224 -10.54 -14.12 8.50
N VAL A 225 -9.24 -14.25 8.69
CA VAL A 225 -8.28 -14.17 7.58
C VAL A 225 -8.54 -15.31 6.61
N LYS A 226 -8.72 -15.00 5.34
CA LYS A 226 -8.99 -15.95 4.27
C LYS A 226 -7.83 -16.10 3.30
N LEU A 227 -7.15 -15.01 2.99
CA LEU A 227 -5.98 -15.02 2.12
C LEU A 227 -4.84 -14.29 2.82
N LEU A 228 -3.65 -14.82 2.68
CA LEU A 228 -2.43 -14.19 3.14
C LEU A 228 -1.29 -14.53 2.18
N THR A 229 -0.41 -13.58 1.96
CA THR A 229 0.77 -13.69 1.09
C THR A 229 2.01 -13.20 1.82
N LEU A 230 3.18 -13.53 1.28
CA LEU A 230 4.45 -12.93 1.67
C LEU A 230 5.34 -12.83 0.43
N ALA A 231 5.58 -11.62 -0.04
CA ALA A 231 6.36 -11.33 -1.22
C ALA A 231 7.65 -10.58 -0.86
N GLN A 232 8.80 -11.11 -1.24
CA GLN A 232 10.07 -10.41 -1.06
C GLN A 232 10.22 -9.33 -2.13
N ILE A 233 10.63 -8.12 -1.72
CA ILE A 233 10.91 -7.00 -2.61
C ILE A 233 12.37 -7.10 -3.06
N GLY A 234 12.63 -6.94 -4.35
CA GLY A 234 13.99 -6.90 -4.88
C GLY A 234 14.41 -5.51 -5.31
N LEU A 235 13.44 -4.63 -5.53
CA LEU A 235 13.71 -3.25 -5.96
C LEU A 235 12.53 -2.35 -5.60
N GLN A 236 12.81 -1.21 -4.98
CA GLN A 236 11.85 -0.13 -4.75
C GLN A 236 11.82 0.87 -5.91
N GLU A 237 10.77 1.70 -5.96
CA GLU A 237 10.69 2.86 -6.85
C GLU A 237 11.63 3.97 -6.36
N HIS A 238 12.32 4.60 -7.30
CA HIS A 238 13.30 5.66 -6.99
C HIS A 238 12.89 7.05 -7.46
N SER A 239 11.69 7.22 -7.98
CA SER A 239 11.19 8.57 -8.27
C SER A 239 10.78 9.28 -6.99
N LYS A 240 11.00 10.60 -6.92
CA LYS A 240 10.83 11.43 -5.71
C LYS A 240 9.49 11.21 -4.97
N ASN A 241 8.41 10.97 -5.72
CA ASN A 241 7.07 10.82 -5.17
C ASN A 241 6.66 9.34 -4.94
N MET A 242 7.51 8.39 -5.32
CA MET A 242 7.19 6.96 -5.28
C MET A 242 8.16 6.15 -4.42
N VAL A 243 9.13 6.80 -3.78
CA VAL A 243 10.07 6.15 -2.86
C VAL A 243 9.29 5.41 -1.76
N GLY A 244 9.70 4.19 -1.48
CA GLY A 244 9.02 3.29 -0.54
C GLY A 244 8.08 2.28 -1.22
N ASN A 245 7.63 2.51 -2.46
CA ASN A 245 6.80 1.53 -3.16
C ASN A 245 7.65 0.45 -3.82
N ALA A 246 7.19 -0.79 -3.80
CA ALA A 246 7.84 -1.87 -4.53
C ALA A 246 7.73 -1.67 -6.06
N ALA A 247 8.84 -1.86 -6.77
CA ALA A 247 8.92 -1.85 -8.22
C ALA A 247 9.08 -3.26 -8.79
N VAL A 248 9.76 -4.15 -8.05
CA VAL A 248 9.93 -5.58 -8.35
C VAL A 248 9.75 -6.36 -7.06
N LEU A 249 8.85 -7.33 -7.07
CA LEU A 249 8.69 -8.28 -5.97
C LEU A 249 8.39 -9.69 -6.48
N ILE A 250 8.68 -10.69 -5.65
CA ILE A 250 8.36 -12.11 -5.91
C ILE A 250 7.58 -12.66 -4.73
N ASN A 251 6.29 -12.99 -4.94
CA ASN A 251 5.54 -13.76 -3.97
C ASN A 251 6.05 -15.19 -3.87
N GLY A 252 5.99 -15.79 -2.67
CA GLY A 252 6.42 -17.17 -2.43
C GLY A 252 7.93 -17.37 -2.56
N TYR A 253 8.71 -16.29 -2.56
CA TYR A 253 10.16 -16.30 -2.45
C TYR A 253 10.58 -15.58 -1.16
N ASN A 254 11.32 -16.28 -0.33
CA ASN A 254 11.89 -15.76 0.90
C ASN A 254 13.25 -16.42 1.14
N GLN A 255 14.30 -15.64 1.07
CA GLN A 255 15.67 -16.15 1.20
C GLN A 255 16.13 -16.35 2.66
N PHE A 256 15.31 -15.95 3.64
CA PHE A 256 15.69 -15.95 5.05
C PHE A 256 15.11 -17.11 5.85
N ASN A 257 13.87 -17.50 5.58
CA ASN A 257 13.16 -18.57 6.27
C ASN A 257 11.90 -19.01 5.50
N ASP A 258 11.08 -19.91 6.06
CA ASP A 258 9.86 -20.40 5.42
C ASP A 258 8.63 -19.47 5.57
N GLY A 259 8.77 -18.36 6.27
CA GLY A 259 7.70 -17.37 6.47
C GLY A 259 6.58 -17.77 7.41
N LYS A 260 6.60 -18.99 7.98
CA LYS A 260 5.48 -19.50 8.81
C LYS A 260 5.26 -18.73 10.10
N GLU A 261 6.32 -18.23 10.71
CA GLU A 261 6.20 -17.46 11.95
C GLU A 261 5.50 -16.13 11.70
N ILE A 262 5.94 -15.38 10.70
CA ILE A 262 5.30 -14.10 10.36
C ILE A 262 3.89 -14.30 9.80
N GLU A 263 3.62 -15.39 9.07
CA GLU A 263 2.26 -15.79 8.66
C GLU A 263 1.32 -15.88 9.87
N LYS A 264 1.71 -16.65 10.90
CA LYS A 264 0.93 -16.81 12.13
C LYS A 264 0.73 -15.50 12.85
N GLN A 265 1.77 -14.68 12.94
CA GLN A 265 1.72 -13.37 13.60
C GLN A 265 0.77 -12.41 12.87
N MET A 266 0.86 -12.28 11.55
CA MET A 266 -0.02 -11.42 10.76
C MET A 266 -1.48 -11.89 10.85
N LYS A 267 -1.72 -13.21 10.73
CA LYS A 267 -3.06 -13.78 10.84
C LYS A 267 -3.67 -13.49 12.22
N LYS A 268 -2.93 -13.82 13.27
CA LYS A 268 -3.38 -13.56 14.65
C LYS A 268 -3.63 -12.08 14.90
N PHE A 269 -2.72 -11.21 14.47
CA PHE A 269 -2.85 -9.76 14.63
C PHE A 269 -4.14 -9.23 14.03
N LEU A 270 -4.44 -9.58 12.76
CA LEU A 270 -5.64 -9.12 12.08
C LEU A 270 -6.93 -9.62 12.73
N GLU A 271 -6.93 -10.86 13.21
CA GLU A 271 -8.09 -11.44 13.92
C GLU A 271 -8.26 -10.81 15.32
N ASP A 272 -7.17 -10.55 16.05
CA ASP A 272 -7.20 -9.92 17.38
C ASP A 272 -7.76 -8.49 17.34
N ILE A 273 -7.46 -7.72 16.28
CA ILE A 273 -7.97 -6.35 16.11
C ILE A 273 -9.33 -6.28 15.41
N ASN A 274 -9.97 -7.41 15.13
CA ASN A 274 -11.22 -7.51 14.38
C ASN A 274 -11.15 -6.77 13.01
N TYR A 275 -10.04 -6.94 12.30
CA TYR A 275 -9.88 -6.36 10.97
C TYR A 275 -10.91 -6.89 9.96
N GLN A 276 -11.18 -6.12 8.91
CA GLN A 276 -12.03 -6.51 7.77
C GLN A 276 -11.46 -5.96 6.46
N GLY A 277 -11.62 -6.70 5.37
CA GLY A 277 -11.24 -6.29 4.03
C GLY A 277 -9.79 -6.65 3.66
N PHE A 278 -9.32 -6.03 2.57
CA PHE A 278 -7.91 -6.15 2.20
C PHE A 278 -7.03 -5.24 3.05
N CYS A 279 -5.84 -5.72 3.38
CA CYS A 279 -4.75 -4.89 3.90
C CYS A 279 -3.42 -5.30 3.26
N GLU A 280 -2.47 -4.39 3.33
CA GLU A 280 -1.10 -4.57 2.89
C GLU A 280 -0.15 -4.25 4.04
N PHE A 281 0.76 -5.18 4.33
CA PHE A 281 1.81 -5.00 5.32
C PHE A 281 3.11 -4.65 4.60
N ASP A 282 3.75 -3.58 5.02
CA ASP A 282 5.13 -3.27 4.69
C ASP A 282 6.03 -3.81 5.80
N LEU A 283 6.92 -4.76 5.47
CA LEU A 283 7.79 -5.41 6.43
C LEU A 283 9.26 -5.28 6.02
N LYS A 284 10.13 -5.34 7.02
CA LYS A 284 11.57 -5.51 6.80
C LYS A 284 12.11 -6.64 7.68
N TYR A 285 12.89 -7.55 7.09
CA TYR A 285 13.56 -8.60 7.84
C TYR A 285 14.80 -8.05 8.52
N ASP A 286 14.88 -8.16 9.84
CA ASP A 286 16.05 -7.78 10.62
C ASP A 286 16.92 -9.03 10.87
N TYR A 287 18.04 -9.11 10.21
CA TYR A 287 18.94 -10.27 10.35
C TYR A 287 19.64 -10.35 11.70
N ARG A 288 19.63 -9.27 12.50
CA ARG A 288 20.26 -9.22 13.82
C ARG A 288 19.50 -10.07 14.84
N ASP A 289 18.17 -10.00 14.82
CA ASP A 289 17.30 -10.80 15.68
C ASP A 289 16.48 -11.86 14.92
N LYS A 290 16.70 -11.94 13.60
CA LYS A 290 16.04 -12.88 12.67
C LYS A 290 14.51 -12.77 12.66
N LYS A 291 13.97 -11.55 12.83
CA LYS A 291 12.53 -11.26 12.85
C LYS A 291 12.13 -10.33 11.72
N PHE A 292 10.89 -10.51 11.27
CA PHE A 292 10.22 -9.51 10.45
C PHE A 292 9.72 -8.38 11.32
N LYS A 293 10.01 -7.15 10.95
CA LYS A 293 9.48 -5.95 11.60
C LYS A 293 8.42 -5.33 10.70
N VAL A 294 7.23 -5.13 11.22
CA VAL A 294 6.16 -4.43 10.53
C VAL A 294 6.44 -2.93 10.61
N LEU A 295 6.56 -2.30 9.45
CA LEU A 295 6.84 -0.87 9.32
C LEU A 295 5.57 -0.05 9.18
N GLU A 296 4.56 -0.61 8.47
CA GLU A 296 3.29 0.05 8.16
C GLU A 296 2.25 -1.00 7.78
N ILE A 297 0.98 -0.72 8.05
CA ILE A 297 -0.15 -1.51 7.56
C ILE A 297 -1.13 -0.56 6.88
N ASN A 298 -1.38 -0.80 5.60
CA ASN A 298 -2.31 -0.03 4.79
C ASN A 298 -3.68 -0.69 4.83
N ALA A 299 -4.73 0.04 5.22
CA ALA A 299 -6.09 -0.49 5.38
C ALA A 299 -6.85 -0.65 4.04
N ARG A 300 -6.16 -1.14 3.03
CA ARG A 300 -6.67 -1.38 1.66
C ARG A 300 -5.71 -2.30 0.90
N GLN A 301 -6.10 -2.74 -0.31
CA GLN A 301 -5.17 -3.37 -1.24
C GLN A 301 -4.09 -2.38 -1.68
N GLY A 302 -2.86 -2.84 -1.74
CA GLY A 302 -1.71 -2.03 -2.10
C GLY A 302 -1.49 -1.92 -3.62
N ARG A 303 -0.52 -1.10 -4.00
CA ARG A 303 -0.16 -0.90 -5.41
C ARG A 303 0.29 -2.20 -6.10
N CYS A 304 0.88 -3.10 -5.33
CA CYS A 304 1.44 -4.35 -5.80
C CYS A 304 0.48 -5.53 -5.70
N SER A 305 -0.64 -5.41 -4.99
CA SER A 305 -1.54 -6.53 -4.65
C SER A 305 -2.08 -7.34 -5.84
N TYR A 306 -1.93 -6.81 -7.07
CA TYR A 306 -2.35 -7.53 -8.28
C TYR A 306 -1.71 -8.92 -8.45
N TYR A 307 -0.59 -9.22 -7.78
CA TYR A 307 -0.01 -10.58 -7.83
C TYR A 307 -0.96 -11.63 -7.23
N LEU A 308 -1.88 -11.26 -6.32
CA LEU A 308 -2.95 -12.16 -5.87
C LEU A 308 -3.81 -12.65 -7.05
N THR A 309 -4.15 -11.75 -7.97
CA THR A 309 -4.92 -12.11 -9.17
C THR A 309 -4.15 -13.14 -10.02
N ALA A 310 -2.84 -12.99 -10.13
CA ALA A 310 -1.99 -13.95 -10.84
C ALA A 310 -1.87 -15.31 -10.12
N LEU A 311 -2.05 -15.33 -8.80
CA LEU A 311 -2.14 -16.55 -7.98
C LEU A 311 -3.53 -17.21 -8.04
N GLY A 312 -4.46 -16.70 -8.86
CA GLY A 312 -5.82 -17.23 -9.01
C GLY A 312 -6.88 -16.58 -8.12
N TYR A 313 -6.48 -15.62 -7.26
CA TYR A 313 -7.39 -14.89 -6.36
C TYR A 313 -7.61 -13.47 -6.88
N ASN A 314 -8.47 -13.34 -7.88
CA ASN A 314 -8.79 -12.04 -8.47
C ASN A 314 -9.43 -11.11 -7.43
N LEU A 315 -8.77 -9.98 -7.13
CA LEU A 315 -9.13 -9.11 -6.01
C LEU A 315 -10.58 -8.62 -6.05
N THR A 316 -11.06 -8.14 -7.21
CA THR A 316 -12.44 -7.67 -7.32
C THR A 316 -13.43 -8.82 -7.22
N LYS A 317 -13.08 -10.01 -7.76
CA LYS A 317 -13.90 -11.21 -7.63
C LYS A 317 -13.95 -11.71 -6.18
N VAL A 318 -12.87 -11.59 -5.41
CA VAL A 318 -12.87 -11.90 -3.95
C VAL A 318 -13.90 -11.07 -3.22
N PHE A 319 -13.93 -9.73 -3.43
CA PHE A 319 -14.97 -8.87 -2.88
C PHE A 319 -16.39 -9.29 -3.29
N ILE A 320 -16.59 -9.58 -4.58
CA ILE A 320 -17.91 -9.93 -5.10
C ILE A 320 -18.37 -11.30 -4.57
N ASP A 321 -17.48 -12.29 -4.54
CA ASP A 321 -17.83 -13.63 -4.06
C ASP A 321 -18.18 -13.60 -2.55
N ASP A 322 -17.44 -12.85 -1.73
CA ASP A 322 -17.70 -12.71 -0.30
C ASP A 322 -18.95 -11.84 -0.02
N LEU A 323 -19.00 -10.63 -0.61
CA LEU A 323 -19.95 -9.59 -0.19
C LEU A 323 -21.30 -9.64 -0.89
N ILE A 324 -21.32 -10.07 -2.16
CA ILE A 324 -22.54 -10.12 -2.99
C ILE A 324 -23.11 -11.54 -3.00
N PHE A 325 -22.25 -12.55 -3.16
CA PHE A 325 -22.69 -13.94 -3.29
C PHE A 325 -22.57 -14.74 -1.98
N ASN A 326 -22.01 -14.15 -0.91
CA ASN A 326 -21.79 -14.81 0.40
C ASN A 326 -21.12 -16.18 0.28
N LYS A 327 -20.14 -16.29 -0.62
CA LYS A 327 -19.40 -17.55 -0.80
C LYS A 327 -18.40 -17.73 0.32
N GLU A 328 -18.44 -18.87 0.95
CA GLU A 328 -17.42 -19.24 1.93
C GLU A 328 -16.06 -19.45 1.26
N MET A 329 -15.02 -19.00 1.92
CA MET A 329 -13.63 -19.13 1.51
C MET A 329 -12.83 -19.78 2.63
N GLU A 330 -12.06 -20.82 2.30
CA GLU A 330 -11.10 -21.39 3.24
C GLU A 330 -9.85 -20.51 3.35
N TYR A 331 -9.19 -20.56 4.51
CA TYR A 331 -7.91 -19.90 4.69
C TYR A 331 -6.83 -20.49 3.80
N LYS A 332 -6.05 -19.61 3.17
CA LYS A 332 -4.87 -20.01 2.39
C LYS A 332 -3.71 -19.04 2.57
N PHE A 333 -2.56 -19.58 2.93
CA PHE A 333 -1.27 -18.90 2.77
C PHE A 333 -0.72 -19.21 1.39
N LEU A 334 -0.60 -18.18 0.53
CA LEU A 334 -0.30 -18.35 -0.89
C LEU A 334 1.21 -18.28 -1.11
N THR A 335 1.83 -19.43 -1.34
CA THR A 335 3.29 -19.60 -1.45
C THR A 335 3.80 -19.83 -2.88
N ASP A 336 2.92 -19.87 -3.87
CA ASP A 336 3.33 -20.00 -5.26
C ASP A 336 4.11 -18.78 -5.74
N LYS A 337 5.13 -19.02 -6.59
CA LYS A 337 6.02 -17.97 -7.06
C LYS A 337 5.41 -17.16 -8.19
N VAL A 338 5.18 -15.88 -7.92
CA VAL A 338 4.76 -14.88 -8.93
C VAL A 338 5.70 -13.69 -8.88
N LEU A 339 6.32 -13.37 -10.01
CA LEU A 339 7.09 -12.13 -10.20
C LEU A 339 6.16 -11.01 -10.66
N LEU A 340 6.10 -9.93 -9.88
CA LEU A 340 5.50 -8.68 -10.31
C LEU A 340 6.61 -7.65 -10.61
N SER A 341 6.49 -6.96 -11.76
CA SER A 341 7.43 -5.90 -12.10
C SER A 341 6.75 -4.76 -12.86
N PHE A 342 6.90 -3.55 -12.33
CA PHE A 342 6.54 -2.30 -13.02
C PHE A 342 7.62 -1.85 -13.99
N VAL A 343 8.87 -2.19 -13.71
CA VAL A 343 10.05 -1.67 -14.42
C VAL A 343 10.53 -2.58 -15.56
N PRO A 344 11.29 -2.05 -16.52
CA PRO A 344 11.94 -2.83 -17.57
C PRO A 344 12.94 -3.85 -17.02
N LYS A 345 13.11 -4.99 -17.72
CA LYS A 345 14.09 -6.04 -17.35
C LYS A 345 15.49 -5.49 -17.09
N LYS A 346 15.95 -4.62 -18.00
CA LYS A 346 17.30 -4.02 -17.89
C LYS A 346 17.44 -3.17 -16.63
N VAL A 347 16.38 -2.45 -16.22
CA VAL A 347 16.36 -1.67 -14.98
C VAL A 347 16.38 -2.63 -13.78
N ALA A 348 15.48 -3.59 -13.72
CA ALA A 348 15.42 -4.57 -12.63
C ALA A 348 16.79 -5.25 -12.43
N LEU A 349 17.38 -5.84 -13.48
CA LEU A 349 18.64 -6.57 -13.38
C LEU A 349 19.86 -5.69 -13.09
N LYS A 350 19.80 -4.40 -13.43
CA LYS A 350 20.89 -3.45 -13.14
C LYS A 350 20.89 -2.99 -11.69
N TYR A 351 19.70 -2.73 -11.13
CA TYR A 351 19.58 -2.02 -9.84
C TYR A 351 19.21 -2.92 -8.65
N ILE A 352 18.72 -4.13 -8.85
CA ILE A 352 18.65 -5.12 -7.78
C ILE A 352 20.08 -5.43 -7.33
N LEU A 353 20.36 -5.33 -6.04
CA LEU A 353 21.71 -5.56 -5.51
C LEU A 353 21.95 -7.05 -5.24
N ASN A 354 20.98 -7.77 -4.72
CA ASN A 354 21.09 -9.17 -4.35
C ASN A 354 21.17 -10.09 -5.57
N ASP A 355 22.28 -10.81 -5.76
CA ASP A 355 22.52 -11.63 -6.96
C ASP A 355 21.66 -12.90 -7.00
N GLU A 356 21.35 -13.52 -5.86
CA GLU A 356 20.46 -14.68 -5.82
C GLU A 356 19.04 -14.27 -6.21
N TYR A 357 18.58 -13.13 -5.70
CA TYR A 357 17.31 -12.56 -6.10
C TYR A 357 17.27 -12.24 -7.62
N LYS A 358 18.34 -11.69 -8.18
CA LYS A 358 18.45 -11.46 -9.65
C LYS A 358 18.32 -12.74 -10.46
N LYS A 359 18.91 -13.84 -9.97
CA LYS A 359 18.78 -15.15 -10.65
C LYS A 359 17.31 -15.57 -10.71
N GLU A 360 16.58 -15.41 -9.61
CA GLU A 360 15.16 -15.77 -9.54
C GLU A 360 14.32 -14.86 -10.45
N VAL A 361 14.57 -13.56 -10.45
CA VAL A 361 13.94 -12.61 -11.38
C VAL A 361 14.16 -13.02 -12.84
N LYS A 362 15.39 -13.45 -13.21
CA LYS A 362 15.68 -13.93 -14.57
C LYS A 362 14.84 -15.13 -14.96
N LYS A 363 14.68 -16.12 -14.05
CA LYS A 363 13.88 -17.33 -14.28
C LYS A 363 12.40 -17.00 -14.50
N LEU A 364 11.84 -16.15 -13.64
CA LEU A 364 10.43 -15.81 -13.65
C LEU A 364 10.05 -14.71 -14.65
N TRP A 365 11.02 -14.11 -15.35
CA TRP A 365 10.77 -12.92 -16.16
C TRP A 365 9.73 -13.13 -17.29
N LYS A 366 9.66 -14.31 -17.88
CA LYS A 366 8.73 -14.61 -18.98
C LYS A 366 7.26 -14.66 -18.51
N THR A 367 7.03 -15.08 -17.28
CA THR A 367 5.70 -15.22 -16.65
C THR A 367 5.32 -14.02 -15.77
N ARG A 368 6.18 -12.99 -15.71
CA ARG A 368 5.94 -11.84 -14.85
C ARG A 368 4.62 -11.16 -15.15
N VAL A 369 4.02 -10.64 -14.11
CA VAL A 369 2.83 -9.80 -14.21
C VAL A 369 3.17 -8.33 -14.03
N ASN A 370 2.32 -7.48 -14.63
CA ASN A 370 2.38 -6.03 -14.46
C ASN A 370 0.94 -5.52 -14.31
N PRO A 371 0.59 -4.87 -13.19
CA PRO A 371 -0.78 -4.47 -12.89
C PRO A 371 -1.41 -3.57 -13.95
N VAL A 372 -0.62 -2.67 -14.52
CA VAL A 372 -1.10 -1.63 -15.43
C VAL A 372 -0.95 -1.97 -16.91
N ASN A 373 -0.29 -3.07 -17.25
CA ASN A 373 -0.13 -3.49 -18.65
C ASN A 373 -1.10 -4.65 -18.97
N TYR A 374 -2.25 -4.31 -19.57
CA TYR A 374 -3.29 -5.25 -19.91
C TYR A 374 -3.57 -5.26 -21.42
N LYS A 375 -3.38 -6.42 -22.06
CA LYS A 375 -3.45 -6.56 -23.52
C LYS A 375 -4.85 -6.31 -24.10
N LYS A 376 -5.92 -6.52 -23.32
CA LYS A 376 -7.30 -6.27 -23.76
C LYS A 376 -7.69 -4.78 -23.69
N ASP A 377 -6.94 -3.96 -22.96
CA ASP A 377 -7.12 -2.51 -22.95
C ASP A 377 -6.33 -1.88 -24.11
N LYS A 378 -7.00 -1.73 -25.26
CA LYS A 378 -6.38 -1.38 -26.54
C LYS A 378 -6.32 0.12 -26.83
N ASN A 379 -6.60 1.01 -25.87
CA ASN A 379 -6.56 2.45 -26.10
C ASN A 379 -5.15 2.93 -26.50
N ILE A 380 -5.03 3.63 -27.62
CA ILE A 380 -3.75 4.08 -28.18
C ILE A 380 -3.09 5.14 -27.27
N LYS A 381 -3.85 6.13 -26.75
CA LYS A 381 -3.31 7.19 -25.87
C LYS A 381 -2.71 6.58 -24.62
N ARG A 382 -3.43 5.62 -24.01
CA ARG A 382 -2.96 4.88 -22.86
C ARG A 382 -1.69 4.07 -23.17
N ARG A 383 -1.65 3.40 -24.31
CA ARG A 383 -0.49 2.62 -24.76
C ARG A 383 0.76 3.51 -24.92
N LEU A 384 0.59 4.68 -25.55
CA LEU A 384 1.68 5.66 -25.69
C LEU A 384 2.18 6.16 -24.34
N TYR A 385 1.26 6.43 -23.41
CA TYR A 385 1.63 6.78 -22.02
C TYR A 385 2.48 5.69 -21.35
N LEU A 386 2.07 4.42 -21.45
CA LEU A 386 2.82 3.29 -20.86
C LEU A 386 4.20 3.11 -21.49
N ILE A 387 4.32 3.32 -22.81
CA ILE A 387 5.61 3.31 -23.52
C ILE A 387 6.50 4.45 -23.00
N LYS A 388 5.96 5.68 -22.91
CA LYS A 388 6.70 6.82 -22.37
C LYS A 388 7.16 6.55 -20.93
N LYS A 389 6.29 5.97 -20.09
CA LYS A 389 6.63 5.58 -18.72
C LYS A 389 7.71 4.50 -18.68
N TYR A 390 7.68 3.52 -19.56
CA TYR A 390 8.70 2.50 -19.68
C TYR A 390 10.10 3.09 -19.90
N PHE A 391 10.23 4.07 -20.79
CA PHE A 391 11.51 4.76 -21.02
C PHE A 391 11.89 5.70 -19.87
N ARG A 392 10.90 6.31 -19.21
CA ARG A 392 11.13 7.17 -18.04
C ARG A 392 11.82 6.45 -16.90
N TYR A 393 11.53 5.18 -16.66
CA TYR A 393 12.20 4.39 -15.65
C TYR A 393 13.73 4.35 -15.80
N PHE A 394 14.26 4.29 -17.03
CA PHE A 394 15.71 4.33 -17.22
C PHE A 394 16.34 5.64 -16.75
N LYS A 395 15.64 6.75 -16.98
CA LYS A 395 16.08 8.09 -16.55
C LYS A 395 15.96 8.25 -15.04
N GLU A 396 14.84 7.84 -14.46
CA GLU A 396 14.56 7.96 -13.02
C GLU A 396 15.58 7.17 -12.20
N TYR A 397 15.82 5.91 -12.53
CA TYR A 397 16.79 5.10 -11.81
C TYR A 397 18.24 5.57 -12.00
N LYS A 398 18.58 6.15 -13.14
CA LYS A 398 19.91 6.73 -13.36
C LYS A 398 20.14 7.97 -12.48
N ASN A 399 19.13 8.82 -12.33
CA ASN A 399 19.26 10.14 -11.70
C ASN A 399 18.94 10.12 -10.20
N SER A 400 18.09 9.21 -9.76
CA SER A 400 17.54 9.21 -8.39
C SER A 400 17.92 7.95 -7.60
N TYR A 401 18.70 7.05 -8.19
CA TYR A 401 19.13 5.84 -7.49
C TYR A 401 20.07 6.21 -6.34
N TRP A 402 19.58 6.06 -5.14
CA TRP A 402 20.36 6.21 -3.92
C TRP A 402 20.67 4.83 -3.37
N LYS A 403 21.94 4.61 -3.08
CA LYS A 403 22.37 3.44 -2.34
C LYS A 403 22.07 3.73 -0.86
N VAL A 404 21.21 2.94 -0.27
CA VAL A 404 20.96 2.98 1.19
C VAL A 404 22.11 2.30 1.91
#